data_dc1ab11dece825bf2ec452f676d238ec
#
_entry.id   dc1ab11dece825bf2ec452f676d238ec
#
_cell.length_a   1.000
_cell.length_b   1.000
_cell.length_c   1.000
_cell.angle_alpha   90.00
_cell.angle_beta   90.00
_cell.angle_gamma   90.00
#
_symmetry.space_group_name_H-M   'P 1'
#
loop_
_entity.id
_entity.type
_entity.pdbx_description
1 polymer ?
#
loop_
_entity_poly.entity_id
_entity_poly.type
_entity_poly.pdbx_seq_one_letter_code
_entity_poly.pdbx_strand_id
1 'polypeptide(L)'
;MPSKLSRINKGFTLVELLVVIAIIGILVGMILPAVQAAREQARRASCLNKVRNIALACINYESSNQQFPAAVSSRRESFLVRILPMLDQIPL
;
A
#
# COMPACT_ATOMS: atom_id res chain seq x y z
N MET A 1 22.81 2.29 -50.28
CA MET A 1 22.45 3.63 -50.73
C MET A 1 22.31 4.56 -49.53
N PRO A 2 23.30 5.40 -49.31
CA PRO A 2 23.30 6.25 -48.10
C PRO A 2 22.16 7.28 -48.02
N SER A 3 21.63 7.71 -49.20
CA SER A 3 20.52 8.67 -49.23
C SER A 3 19.21 8.14 -48.63
N LYS A 4 18.93 6.87 -48.75
CA LYS A 4 17.71 6.26 -48.18
C LYS A 4 17.79 6.16 -46.66
N LEU A 5 18.95 5.82 -46.10
CA LEU A 5 19.20 5.77 -44.69
C LEU A 5 19.11 7.16 -44.06
N SER A 6 19.63 8.18 -44.75
CA SER A 6 19.56 9.56 -44.37
C SER A 6 18.12 10.07 -44.27
N ARG A 7 17.22 9.64 -45.18
CA ARG A 7 15.80 9.99 -45.13
C ARG A 7 15.10 9.37 -43.97
N ILE A 8 15.41 8.13 -43.61
CA ILE A 8 14.83 7.47 -42.43
C ILE A 8 15.22 8.19 -41.15
N ASN A 9 16.48 8.62 -41.06
CA ASN A 9 16.98 9.31 -39.87
C ASN A 9 16.50 10.75 -39.74
N LYS A 10 15.91 11.33 -40.77
CA LYS A 10 15.36 12.70 -40.74
C LYS A 10 13.90 12.76 -40.32
N GLY A 11 13.32 11.69 -39.75
CA GLY A 11 11.92 11.63 -39.36
C GLY A 11 11.55 12.53 -38.19
N PHE A 12 12.51 12.93 -37.33
CA PHE A 12 12.25 13.72 -36.14
C PHE A 12 12.95 15.06 -36.18
N THR A 13 12.19 16.11 -35.90
CA THR A 13 12.74 17.45 -35.68
C THR A 13 13.13 17.62 -34.20
N LEU A 14 13.97 18.61 -33.94
CA LEU A 14 14.34 18.99 -32.58
C LEU A 14 13.13 19.38 -31.73
N VAL A 15 12.15 20.08 -32.32
CA VAL A 15 10.94 20.53 -31.65
C VAL A 15 10.05 19.34 -31.26
N GLU A 16 9.91 18.36 -32.14
CA GLU A 16 9.15 17.14 -31.86
C GLU A 16 9.72 16.38 -30.69
N LEU A 17 11.04 16.19 -30.65
CA LEU A 17 11.70 15.53 -29.52
C LEU A 17 11.55 16.34 -28.24
N LEU A 18 11.71 17.64 -28.31
CA LEU A 18 11.60 18.54 -27.16
C LEU A 18 10.20 18.54 -26.57
N VAL A 19 9.17 18.55 -27.41
CA VAL A 19 7.77 18.46 -26.98
C VAL A 19 7.50 17.13 -26.26
N VAL A 20 8.03 16.03 -26.78
CA VAL A 20 7.84 14.71 -26.18
C VAL A 20 8.44 14.64 -24.79
N ILE A 21 9.68 15.08 -24.61
CA ILE A 21 10.31 15.07 -23.29
C ILE A 21 9.64 16.05 -22.32
N ALA A 22 9.10 17.15 -22.81
CA ALA A 22 8.34 18.08 -21.99
C ALA A 22 7.06 17.45 -21.46
N ILE A 23 6.31 16.74 -22.30
CA ILE A 23 5.10 16.03 -21.90
C ILE A 23 5.43 14.94 -20.87
N ILE A 24 6.44 14.15 -21.13
CA ILE A 24 6.88 13.09 -20.21
C ILE A 24 7.26 13.70 -18.86
N GLY A 25 7.98 14.81 -18.86
CA GLY A 25 8.39 15.52 -17.65
C GLY A 25 7.22 16.00 -16.82
N ILE A 26 6.21 16.55 -17.47
CA ILE A 26 4.98 17.00 -16.78
C ILE A 26 4.24 15.82 -16.16
N LEU A 27 4.05 14.75 -16.92
CA LEU A 27 3.34 13.57 -16.44
C LEU A 27 4.06 12.92 -15.26
N VAL A 28 5.38 12.75 -15.36
CA VAL A 28 6.20 12.21 -14.27
C VAL A 28 6.14 13.11 -13.05
N GLY A 29 6.20 14.43 -13.26
CA GLY A 29 6.12 15.40 -12.17
C GLY A 29 4.81 15.35 -11.41
N MET A 30 3.71 14.99 -12.07
CA MET A 30 2.41 14.81 -11.42
C MET A 30 2.28 13.45 -10.73
N ILE A 31 2.86 12.41 -11.30
CA ILE A 31 2.77 11.04 -10.76
C ILE A 31 3.59 10.89 -9.48
N LEU A 32 4.75 11.53 -9.40
CA LEU A 32 5.65 11.35 -8.26
C LEU A 32 4.99 11.68 -6.92
N PRO A 33 4.42 12.88 -6.71
CA PRO A 33 3.73 13.19 -5.46
C PRO A 33 2.45 12.36 -5.27
N ALA A 34 1.76 12.02 -6.35
CA ALA A 34 0.56 11.19 -6.30
C ALA A 34 0.85 9.79 -5.76
N VAL A 35 1.96 9.19 -6.19
CA VAL A 35 2.39 7.86 -5.70
C VAL A 35 2.71 7.91 -4.21
N GLN A 36 3.38 8.97 -3.75
CA GLN A 36 3.69 9.13 -2.33
C GLN A 36 2.41 9.25 -1.49
N ALA A 37 1.43 10.02 -1.94
CA ALA A 37 0.14 10.13 -1.28
C ALA A 37 -0.62 8.79 -1.28
N ALA A 38 -0.59 8.06 -2.38
CA ALA A 38 -1.23 6.76 -2.50
C ALA A 38 -0.60 5.73 -1.55
N ARG A 39 0.71 5.72 -1.42
CA ARG A 39 1.42 4.84 -0.48
C ARG A 39 1.05 5.14 0.96
N GLU A 40 0.96 6.41 1.33
CA GLU A 40 0.55 6.80 2.67
C GLU A 40 -0.87 6.35 2.98
N GLN A 41 -1.80 6.51 2.05
CA GLN A 41 -3.16 6.00 2.19
C GLN A 41 -3.20 4.48 2.31
N ALA A 42 -2.37 3.78 1.55
CA ALA A 42 -2.26 2.33 1.63
C ALA A 42 -1.76 1.88 3.01
N ARG A 43 -0.78 2.57 3.57
CA ARG A 43 -0.27 2.29 4.93
C ARG A 43 -1.36 2.50 5.98
N ARG A 44 -2.13 3.57 5.88
CA ARG A 44 -3.25 3.86 6.79
C ARG A 44 -4.32 2.78 6.69
N ALA A 45 -4.69 2.39 5.48
CA ALA A 45 -5.67 1.34 5.25
C ALA A 45 -5.21 0.01 5.83
N SER A 46 -3.93 -0.36 5.66
CA SER A 46 -3.35 -1.56 6.23
C SER A 46 -3.37 -1.53 7.75
N CYS A 47 -3.01 -0.40 8.35
CA CYS A 47 -3.03 -0.22 9.80
C CYS A 47 -4.45 -0.35 10.36
N LEU A 48 -5.42 0.31 9.73
CA LEU A 48 -6.84 0.23 10.12
C LEU A 48 -7.36 -1.20 10.01
N ASN A 49 -6.97 -1.93 8.96
CA ASN A 49 -7.35 -3.32 8.79
C ASN A 49 -6.79 -4.20 9.90
N LYS A 50 -5.55 -3.98 10.30
CA LYS A 50 -4.93 -4.70 11.42
C LYS A 50 -5.65 -4.41 12.74
N VAL A 51 -5.96 -3.15 13.01
CA VAL A 51 -6.71 -2.76 14.20
C VAL A 51 -8.09 -3.40 14.20
N ARG A 52 -8.76 -3.41 13.05
CA ARG A 52 -10.06 -4.06 12.90
C ARG A 52 -9.96 -5.57 13.19
N ASN A 53 -8.94 -6.24 12.69
CA ASN A 53 -8.74 -7.67 12.94
C ASN A 53 -8.51 -7.95 14.42
N ILE A 54 -7.76 -7.11 15.11
CA ILE A 54 -7.54 -7.21 16.55
C ILE A 54 -8.86 -7.02 17.29
N ALA A 55 -9.65 -6.03 16.90
CA ALA A 55 -10.96 -5.77 17.52
C ALA A 55 -11.91 -6.95 17.33
N LEU A 56 -11.97 -7.53 16.14
CA LEU A 56 -12.77 -8.72 15.87
C LEU A 56 -12.31 -9.92 16.69
N ALA A 57 -11.00 -10.09 16.84
CA ALA A 57 -10.44 -11.15 17.68
C ALA A 57 -10.84 -10.97 19.15
N CYS A 58 -10.85 -9.74 19.65
CA CYS A 58 -11.31 -9.44 21.01
C CYS A 58 -12.79 -9.77 21.18
N ILE A 59 -13.61 -9.43 20.21
CA ILE A 59 -15.06 -9.74 20.22
C ILE A 59 -15.27 -11.26 20.21
N ASN A 60 -14.52 -11.97 19.39
CA ASN A 60 -14.59 -13.44 19.34
C ASN A 60 -14.14 -14.06 20.65
N TYR A 61 -13.12 -13.53 21.29
CA TYR A 61 -12.68 -13.97 22.60
C TYR A 61 -13.77 -13.76 23.65
N GLU A 62 -14.40 -12.58 23.65
CA GLU A 62 -15.50 -12.27 24.56
C GLU A 62 -16.68 -13.25 24.35
N SER A 63 -17.01 -13.53 23.11
CA SER A 63 -18.07 -14.46 22.76
C SER A 63 -17.81 -15.87 23.30
N SER A 64 -16.55 -16.32 23.29
CA SER A 64 -16.15 -17.64 23.78
C SER A 64 -16.00 -17.71 25.29
N ASN A 65 -15.47 -16.67 25.91
CA ASN A 65 -15.08 -16.66 27.33
C ASN A 65 -16.01 -15.80 28.22
N GLN A 66 -17.01 -15.12 27.63
CA GLN A 66 -17.99 -14.27 28.33
C GLN A 66 -17.34 -13.07 29.01
N GLN A 67 -16.10 -12.72 28.63
CA GLN A 67 -15.39 -11.57 29.14
C GLN A 67 -14.31 -11.16 28.16
N PHE A 68 -13.97 -9.87 28.16
CA PHE A 68 -12.88 -9.38 27.31
C PHE A 68 -11.52 -9.83 27.86
N PRO A 69 -10.50 -9.97 26.99
CA PRO A 69 -9.17 -10.35 27.46
C PRO A 69 -8.59 -9.25 28.35
N ALA A 70 -7.99 -9.65 29.48
CA ALA A 70 -7.32 -8.72 30.37
C ALA A 70 -6.07 -8.17 29.68
N ALA A 71 -5.80 -6.87 29.88
CA ALA A 71 -4.65 -6.21 29.26
C ALA A 71 -3.32 -6.92 29.60
N VAL A 72 -3.20 -7.36 30.86
CA VAL A 72 -2.05 -8.13 31.35
C VAL A 72 -2.58 -9.23 32.26
N SER A 73 -2.09 -10.45 32.06
CA SER A 73 -2.41 -11.58 32.93
C SER A 73 -1.51 -11.60 34.15
N SER A 74 -1.93 -12.36 35.17
CA SER A 74 -1.08 -12.70 36.31
C SER A 74 0.26 -13.37 35.90
N ARG A 75 0.29 -13.99 34.73
CA ARG A 75 1.50 -14.54 34.13
C ARG A 75 2.32 -13.52 33.32
N ARG A 76 1.94 -12.22 33.40
CA ARG A 76 2.55 -11.14 32.61
C ARG A 76 2.42 -11.31 31.10
N GLU A 77 1.47 -12.10 30.64
CA GLU A 77 1.16 -12.25 29.23
C GLU A 77 0.26 -11.10 28.78
N SER A 78 0.60 -10.52 27.64
CA SER A 78 -0.22 -9.49 27.01
C SER A 78 -1.53 -10.07 26.49
N PHE A 79 -2.56 -9.24 26.41
CA PHE A 79 -3.85 -9.63 25.82
C PHE A 79 -3.69 -10.17 24.40
N LEU A 80 -2.65 -9.72 23.69
CA LEU A 80 -2.38 -10.17 22.32
C LEU A 80 -2.15 -11.67 22.26
N VAL A 81 -1.45 -12.22 23.25
CA VAL A 81 -1.20 -13.67 23.30
C VAL A 81 -2.52 -14.45 23.45
N ARG A 82 -3.45 -13.90 24.19
CA ARG A 82 -4.74 -14.54 24.42
C ARG A 82 -5.64 -14.53 23.19
N ILE A 83 -5.55 -13.50 22.37
CA ILE A 83 -6.36 -13.37 21.16
C ILE A 83 -5.72 -14.01 19.94
N LEU A 84 -4.45 -14.46 20.02
CA LEU A 84 -3.77 -15.07 18.89
C LEU A 84 -4.56 -16.22 18.23
N PRO A 85 -5.16 -17.16 18.98
CA PRO A 85 -5.96 -18.21 18.35
C PRO A 85 -7.18 -17.68 17.58
N MET A 86 -7.73 -16.55 18.02
CA MET A 86 -8.84 -15.90 17.34
C MET A 86 -8.39 -15.15 16.10
N LEU A 87 -7.18 -14.60 16.10
CA LEU A 87 -6.60 -13.94 14.93
C LEU A 87 -6.34 -14.92 13.80
N ASP A 88 -5.93 -16.14 14.10
CA ASP A 88 -5.66 -17.16 13.09
C ASP A 88 -6.94 -17.61 12.37
N GLN A 89 -8.10 -17.39 12.96
CA GLN A 89 -9.39 -17.72 12.37
C GLN A 89 -9.93 -16.64 11.45
N ILE A 90 -9.32 -15.45 11.46
CA ILE A 90 -9.75 -14.34 10.63
C ILE A 90 -9.01 -14.42 9.29
N PRO A 91 -9.71 -14.55 8.14
CA PRO A 91 -9.06 -14.56 6.85
C PRO A 91 -8.43 -13.19 6.56
N LEU A 92 -7.20 -13.24 6.12
CA LEU A 92 -6.43 -12.05 5.76
C LEU A 92 -6.71 -11.58 4.34
#